data_dc672dbc7f28a68e9dc632888ea5447b
#
_entry.id   dc672dbc7f28a68e9dc632888ea5447b
#
_cell.length_a   1.000
_cell.length_b   1.000
_cell.length_c   1.000
_cell.angle_alpha   90.00
_cell.angle_beta   90.00
_cell.angle_gamma   90.00
#
_symmetry.space_group_name_H-M   'P 1'
#
loop_
_entity.id
_entity.type
_entity.pdbx_description
1 polymer ?
#
loop_
_entity_poly.entity_id
_entity_poly.type
_entity_poly.pdbx_seq_one_letter_code
_entity_poly.pdbx_strand_id
1 'polypeptide(L)'
;MKISNKFNKKIKLIIFDQYGTIVDMQKGLTEAVIPFLKKKKWDGDPNRFVTWWRRTHFENSMIDALSKNNHTNYRIIGQNAVSYVMDRCKIQYTENEVEWLIKQIETLKPFPEVLKSLKKLRTSGYKLAILSNGDADMLNNAKPYIGFDMDYTISVQEAGYFKPHWKTYNLAVLKTKTKKENCLFVANHAFDCIGAKSFGMLTAFVDRRKRPFGHTPFHQTLXX
;
A
#
# COMPACT_ATOMS: atom_id res chain seq x y z
N MET A 1 -16.10 16.90 7.76
CA MET A 1 -15.28 17.21 8.94
C MET A 1 -14.36 18.39 8.60
N LYS A 2 -14.48 19.52 9.30
CA LYS A 2 -13.58 20.66 9.10
C LYS A 2 -12.29 20.40 9.87
N ILE A 3 -11.19 20.17 9.17
CA ILE A 3 -9.86 20.09 9.79
C ILE A 3 -9.62 21.47 10.41
N SER A 4 -9.26 21.50 11.68
CA SER A 4 -9.04 22.79 12.38
C SER A 4 -7.93 23.58 11.63
N ASN A 5 -8.09 24.88 11.54
CA ASN A 5 -7.13 25.77 10.85
C ASN A 5 -5.69 25.62 11.35
N LYS A 6 -5.52 25.14 12.60
CA LYS A 6 -4.21 24.94 13.21
C LYS A 6 -3.43 23.77 12.54
N PHE A 7 -4.15 22.72 12.10
CA PHE A 7 -3.50 21.58 11.40
C PHE A 7 -3.14 21.94 9.95
N ASN A 8 -4.01 22.71 9.28
CA ASN A 8 -3.80 23.08 7.87
C ASN A 8 -2.50 23.86 7.66
N LYS A 9 -2.16 24.77 8.58
CA LYS A 9 -0.95 25.60 8.47
C LYS A 9 0.34 24.82 8.71
N LYS A 10 0.26 23.67 9.38
CA LYS A 10 1.44 22.87 9.74
C LYS A 10 1.80 21.87 8.65
N ILE A 11 0.79 21.29 7.98
CA ILE A 11 1.01 20.24 6.96
C ILE A 11 1.48 20.87 5.66
N LYS A 12 2.58 20.35 5.10
CA LYS A 12 3.14 20.77 3.82
C LYS A 12 3.13 19.64 2.81
N LEU A 13 3.21 18.38 3.29
CA LEU A 13 3.29 17.19 2.47
C LEU A 13 2.26 16.18 2.95
N ILE A 14 1.50 15.63 2.01
CA ILE A 14 0.60 14.51 2.29
C ILE A 14 1.16 13.28 1.59
N ILE A 15 1.45 12.24 2.38
CA ILE A 15 2.04 11.00 1.91
C ILE A 15 0.97 9.92 1.96
N PHE A 16 0.78 9.20 0.86
CA PHE A 16 -0.22 8.13 0.77
C PHE A 16 0.46 6.78 0.64
N ASP A 17 -0.06 5.80 1.36
CA ASP A 17 0.12 4.40 0.99
C ASP A 17 -0.56 4.16 -0.36
N GLN A 18 -0.09 3.20 -1.16
CA GLN A 18 -0.66 2.93 -2.48
C GLN A 18 -1.66 1.77 -2.45
N TYR A 19 -1.20 0.56 -2.11
CA TYR A 19 -2.00 -0.67 -2.26
C TYR A 19 -3.12 -0.75 -1.22
N GLY A 20 -4.37 -0.62 -1.68
CA GLY A 20 -5.54 -0.64 -0.82
C GLY A 20 -5.89 0.72 -0.22
N THR A 21 -5.11 1.76 -0.53
CA THR A 21 -5.38 3.14 -0.09
C THR A 21 -5.72 4.02 -1.31
N ILE A 22 -4.81 4.13 -2.27
CA ILE A 22 -5.03 4.84 -3.53
C ILE A 22 -5.69 3.91 -4.55
N VAL A 23 -5.16 2.69 -4.71
CA VAL A 23 -5.69 1.71 -5.67
C VAL A 23 -6.49 0.62 -4.95
N ASP A 24 -7.57 0.17 -5.60
CA ASP A 24 -8.45 -0.87 -5.04
C ASP A 24 -7.86 -2.25 -5.34
N MET A 25 -6.89 -2.64 -4.51
CA MET A 25 -6.16 -3.89 -4.69
C MET A 25 -7.06 -5.12 -4.52
N GLN A 26 -7.97 -5.10 -3.54
CA GLN A 26 -8.85 -6.25 -3.30
C GLN A 26 -9.74 -6.51 -4.51
N LYS A 27 -10.41 -5.47 -5.00
CA LYS A 27 -11.31 -5.60 -6.16
C LYS A 27 -10.52 -5.96 -7.42
N GLY A 28 -9.45 -5.22 -7.70
CA GLY A 28 -8.68 -5.41 -8.93
C GLY A 28 -8.07 -6.81 -9.04
N LEU A 29 -7.48 -7.32 -7.96
CA LEU A 29 -6.92 -8.67 -7.97
C LEU A 29 -8.02 -9.73 -8.03
N THR A 30 -9.14 -9.52 -7.32
CA THR A 30 -10.28 -10.46 -7.36
C THR A 30 -10.80 -10.61 -8.79
N GLU A 31 -11.02 -9.48 -9.47
CA GLU A 31 -11.48 -9.50 -10.87
C GLU A 31 -10.49 -10.22 -11.79
N ALA A 32 -9.19 -10.00 -11.57
CA ALA A 32 -8.13 -10.63 -12.39
C ALA A 32 -8.07 -12.15 -12.18
N VAL A 33 -8.24 -12.64 -10.92
CA VAL A 33 -8.09 -14.07 -10.64
C VAL A 33 -9.32 -14.90 -11.01
N ILE A 34 -10.51 -14.30 -11.15
CA ILE A 34 -11.75 -15.04 -11.45
C ILE A 34 -11.59 -15.95 -12.69
N PRO A 35 -11.20 -15.43 -13.87
CA PRO A 35 -11.05 -16.31 -15.03
C PRO A 35 -9.90 -17.31 -14.87
N PHE A 36 -8.83 -16.94 -14.17
CA PHE A 36 -7.70 -17.83 -13.89
C PHE A 36 -8.15 -19.02 -13.03
N LEU A 37 -8.84 -18.76 -11.92
CA LEU A 37 -9.32 -19.79 -11.00
C LEU A 37 -10.36 -20.69 -11.67
N LYS A 38 -11.20 -20.12 -12.53
CA LYS A 38 -12.19 -20.88 -13.30
C LYS A 38 -11.49 -21.85 -14.25
N LYS A 39 -10.44 -21.38 -14.94
CA LYS A 39 -9.63 -22.24 -15.83
C LYS A 39 -8.97 -23.39 -15.05
N LYS A 40 -8.60 -23.14 -13.81
CA LYS A 40 -8.02 -24.16 -12.91
C LYS A 40 -9.09 -25.09 -12.30
N LYS A 41 -10.36 -24.88 -12.59
CA LYS A 41 -11.49 -25.64 -12.07
C LYS A 41 -11.52 -25.60 -10.54
N TRP A 42 -11.07 -24.49 -9.95
CA TRP A 42 -11.13 -24.30 -8.50
C TRP A 42 -12.48 -23.66 -8.15
N ASP A 43 -13.19 -24.28 -7.21
CA ASP A 43 -14.55 -23.91 -6.85
C ASP A 43 -14.67 -23.05 -5.58
N GLY A 44 -13.52 -22.60 -5.06
CA GLY A 44 -13.51 -21.72 -3.90
C GLY A 44 -13.85 -20.26 -4.24
N ASP A 45 -13.88 -19.42 -3.20
CA ASP A 45 -14.24 -18.01 -3.34
C ASP A 45 -13.00 -17.20 -3.80
N PRO A 46 -13.04 -16.59 -5.01
CA PRO A 46 -11.92 -15.76 -5.49
C PRO A 46 -11.57 -14.59 -4.56
N ASN A 47 -12.56 -13.99 -3.90
CA ASN A 47 -12.31 -12.88 -2.97
C ASN A 47 -11.50 -13.37 -1.77
N ARG A 48 -11.84 -14.56 -1.25
CA ARG A 48 -11.10 -15.18 -0.15
C ARG A 48 -9.67 -15.56 -0.57
N PHE A 49 -9.50 -16.06 -1.80
CA PHE A 49 -8.18 -16.36 -2.38
C PHE A 49 -7.29 -15.11 -2.34
N VAL A 50 -7.82 -13.98 -2.81
CA VAL A 50 -7.08 -12.70 -2.84
C VAL A 50 -6.80 -12.20 -1.42
N THR A 51 -7.75 -12.36 -0.49
CA THR A 51 -7.55 -11.99 0.91
C THR A 51 -6.38 -12.77 1.51
N TRP A 52 -6.31 -14.07 1.27
CA TRP A 52 -5.23 -14.92 1.77
C TRP A 52 -3.90 -14.53 1.12
N TRP A 53 -3.89 -14.27 -0.20
CA TRP A 53 -2.70 -13.81 -0.91
C TRP A 53 -2.17 -12.52 -0.30
N ARG A 54 -3.03 -11.53 -0.13
CA ARG A 54 -2.64 -10.22 0.41
C ARG A 54 -2.14 -10.32 1.86
N ARG A 55 -2.81 -11.16 2.67
CA ARG A 55 -2.39 -11.36 4.07
C ARG A 55 -1.04 -12.07 4.15
N THR A 56 -0.84 -13.10 3.35
CA THR A 56 0.44 -13.83 3.30
C THR A 56 1.56 -12.90 2.82
N HIS A 57 1.29 -12.10 1.78
CA HIS A 57 2.25 -11.11 1.28
C HIS A 57 2.64 -10.13 2.39
N PHE A 58 1.65 -9.58 3.09
CA PHE A 58 1.87 -8.64 4.18
C PHE A 58 2.68 -9.29 5.32
N GLU A 59 2.28 -10.47 5.76
CA GLU A 59 2.94 -11.20 6.83
C GLU A 59 4.42 -11.47 6.48
N ASN A 60 4.67 -11.95 5.26
CA ASN A 60 6.03 -12.25 4.81
C ASN A 60 6.88 -10.97 4.68
N SER A 61 6.27 -9.84 4.30
CA SER A 61 6.97 -8.54 4.26
C SER A 61 7.39 -8.12 5.67
N MET A 62 6.51 -8.33 6.66
CA MET A 62 6.84 -8.02 8.05
C MET A 62 7.97 -8.90 8.56
N ILE A 63 7.92 -10.20 8.25
CA ILE A 63 8.98 -11.16 8.62
C ILE A 63 10.32 -10.72 7.99
N ASP A 64 10.29 -10.37 6.70
CA ASP A 64 11.48 -9.90 5.99
C ASP A 64 12.09 -8.67 6.68
N ALA A 65 11.24 -7.68 7.00
CA ALA A 65 11.69 -6.44 7.63
C ALA A 65 12.30 -6.65 9.02
N LEU A 66 11.83 -7.67 9.75
CA LEU A 66 12.28 -7.93 11.11
C LEU A 66 13.47 -8.89 11.20
N SER A 67 13.67 -9.77 10.21
CA SER A 67 14.60 -10.89 10.35
C SER A 67 15.74 -10.91 9.33
N LYS A 68 15.62 -10.25 8.21
CA LYS A 68 16.63 -10.31 7.16
C LYS A 68 17.61 -9.15 7.23
N ASN A 69 18.84 -9.42 6.82
CA ASN A 69 19.86 -8.39 6.71
C ASN A 69 19.76 -7.62 5.39
N ASN A 70 19.23 -8.26 4.37
CA ASN A 70 19.05 -7.66 3.03
C ASN A 70 17.58 -7.68 2.66
N HIS A 71 17.11 -6.59 2.06
CA HIS A 71 15.72 -6.43 1.62
C HIS A 71 15.40 -7.39 0.47
N THR A 72 14.30 -8.14 0.61
CA THR A 72 13.76 -8.97 -0.47
C THR A 72 12.78 -8.14 -1.29
N ASN A 73 12.89 -8.17 -2.60
CA ASN A 73 12.00 -7.40 -3.47
C ASN A 73 10.53 -7.77 -3.21
N TYR A 74 9.67 -6.76 -3.23
CA TYR A 74 8.23 -6.92 -3.03
C TYR A 74 7.63 -7.95 -4.00
N ARG A 75 8.11 -7.92 -5.26
CA ARG A 75 7.71 -8.86 -6.30
C ARG A 75 7.95 -10.30 -5.86
N ILE A 76 9.14 -10.58 -5.29
CA ILE A 76 9.51 -11.93 -4.85
C ILE A 76 8.64 -12.36 -3.66
N ILE A 77 8.43 -11.46 -2.70
CA ILE A 77 7.54 -11.74 -1.57
C ILE A 77 6.13 -12.10 -2.09
N GLY A 78 5.66 -11.36 -3.09
CA GLY A 78 4.37 -11.61 -3.72
C GLY A 78 4.28 -12.94 -4.44
N GLN A 79 5.33 -13.29 -5.20
CA GLN A 79 5.41 -14.60 -5.88
C GLN A 79 5.31 -15.73 -4.87
N ASN A 80 6.11 -15.67 -3.81
CA ASN A 80 6.10 -16.68 -2.76
C ASN A 80 4.73 -16.75 -2.06
N ALA A 81 4.11 -15.60 -1.83
CA ALA A 81 2.80 -15.53 -1.16
C ALA A 81 1.70 -16.18 -1.99
N VAL A 82 1.60 -15.84 -3.29
CA VAL A 82 0.54 -16.39 -4.13
C VAL A 82 0.77 -17.88 -4.40
N SER A 83 2.03 -18.29 -4.55
CA SER A 83 2.38 -19.71 -4.69
C SER A 83 1.92 -20.52 -3.46
N TYR A 84 2.22 -19.99 -2.26
CA TYR A 84 1.80 -20.62 -1.00
C TYR A 84 0.26 -20.78 -0.94
N VAL A 85 -0.47 -19.75 -1.37
CA VAL A 85 -1.94 -19.81 -1.36
C VAL A 85 -2.43 -20.87 -2.36
N MET A 86 -1.83 -20.94 -3.56
CA MET A 86 -2.18 -21.94 -4.56
C MET A 86 -1.90 -23.36 -4.05
N ASP A 87 -0.75 -23.56 -3.38
CA ASP A 87 -0.41 -24.85 -2.76
C ASP A 87 -1.48 -25.26 -1.73
N ARG A 88 -1.88 -24.33 -0.87
CA ARG A 88 -2.92 -24.56 0.14
C ARG A 88 -4.28 -24.89 -0.50
N CYS A 89 -4.56 -24.29 -1.64
CA CYS A 89 -5.80 -24.53 -2.40
C CYS A 89 -5.70 -25.75 -3.31
N LYS A 90 -4.53 -26.43 -3.35
CA LYS A 90 -4.25 -27.58 -4.22
C LYS A 90 -4.42 -27.24 -5.71
N ILE A 91 -4.10 -26.00 -6.07
CA ILE A 91 -4.14 -25.52 -7.45
C ILE A 91 -2.76 -25.74 -8.07
N GLN A 92 -2.71 -26.44 -9.20
CA GLN A 92 -1.47 -26.61 -9.97
C GLN A 92 -1.17 -25.33 -10.74
N TYR A 93 0.08 -24.91 -10.74
CA TYR A 93 0.49 -23.67 -11.40
C TYR A 93 1.89 -23.77 -11.98
N THR A 94 2.19 -22.88 -12.91
CA THR A 94 3.52 -22.72 -13.51
C THR A 94 4.15 -21.42 -13.02
N GLU A 95 5.46 -21.28 -13.22
CA GLU A 95 6.19 -20.05 -12.91
C GLU A 95 5.61 -18.86 -13.70
N ASN A 96 5.32 -19.06 -14.97
CA ASN A 96 4.74 -18.00 -15.83
C ASN A 96 3.39 -17.51 -15.30
N GLU A 97 2.58 -18.42 -14.74
CA GLU A 97 1.30 -18.06 -14.15
C GLU A 97 1.50 -17.22 -12.86
N VAL A 98 2.50 -17.58 -12.05
CA VAL A 98 2.85 -16.79 -10.86
C VAL A 98 3.30 -15.38 -11.29
N GLU A 99 4.17 -15.28 -12.27
CA GLU A 99 4.62 -13.98 -12.80
C GLU A 99 3.44 -13.15 -13.31
N TRP A 100 2.52 -13.78 -14.04
CA TRP A 100 1.33 -13.12 -14.55
C TRP A 100 0.45 -12.58 -13.41
N LEU A 101 0.25 -13.37 -12.37
CA LEU A 101 -0.54 -12.95 -11.21
C LEU A 101 0.09 -11.73 -10.53
N ILE A 102 1.41 -11.74 -10.33
CA ILE A 102 2.11 -10.62 -9.70
C ILE A 102 2.01 -9.36 -10.58
N LYS A 103 2.05 -9.53 -11.89
CA LYS A 103 1.93 -8.40 -12.82
C LYS A 103 0.59 -7.68 -12.68
N GLN A 104 -0.45 -8.37 -12.22
CA GLN A 104 -1.76 -7.74 -11.99
C GLN A 104 -1.71 -6.65 -10.91
N ILE A 105 -0.73 -6.71 -10.00
CA ILE A 105 -0.53 -5.68 -8.97
C ILE A 105 -0.14 -4.34 -9.62
N GLU A 106 0.49 -4.36 -10.79
CA GLU A 106 0.96 -3.16 -11.50
C GLU A 106 -0.14 -2.46 -12.30
N THR A 107 -1.33 -3.08 -12.45
CA THR A 107 -2.40 -2.54 -13.30
C THR A 107 -3.64 -2.12 -12.51
N LEU A 108 -3.53 -2.02 -11.20
CA LEU A 108 -4.65 -1.70 -10.31
C LEU A 108 -5.14 -0.27 -10.52
N LYS A 109 -6.45 -0.08 -10.47
CA LYS A 109 -7.08 1.23 -10.68
C LYS A 109 -7.38 1.91 -9.35
N PRO A 110 -7.37 3.24 -9.31
CA PRO A 110 -7.68 3.97 -8.09
C PRO A 110 -9.15 3.80 -7.69
N PHE A 111 -9.42 4.00 -6.39
CA PHE A 111 -10.81 4.11 -5.92
C PHE A 111 -11.48 5.31 -6.60
N PRO A 112 -12.81 5.28 -6.77
CA PRO A 112 -13.52 6.28 -7.61
C PRO A 112 -13.29 7.74 -7.24
N GLU A 113 -13.14 8.06 -5.96
CA GLU A 113 -13.00 9.44 -5.49
C GLU A 113 -11.56 9.94 -5.48
N VAL A 114 -10.58 9.06 -5.71
CA VAL A 114 -9.16 9.36 -5.50
C VAL A 114 -8.67 10.51 -6.39
N LEU A 115 -8.92 10.43 -7.70
CA LEU A 115 -8.42 11.46 -8.63
C LEU A 115 -8.94 12.85 -8.28
N LYS A 116 -10.23 12.94 -7.97
CA LYS A 116 -10.87 14.19 -7.58
C LYS A 116 -10.27 14.74 -6.28
N SER A 117 -10.05 13.83 -5.31
CA SER A 117 -9.47 14.21 -4.01
C SER A 117 -8.03 14.70 -4.15
N LEU A 118 -7.21 13.99 -4.93
CA LEU A 118 -5.81 14.37 -5.15
C LEU A 118 -5.71 15.72 -5.85
N LYS A 119 -6.54 15.96 -6.86
CA LYS A 119 -6.61 17.27 -7.55
C LYS A 119 -6.94 18.38 -6.56
N LYS A 120 -7.95 18.16 -5.71
CA LYS A 120 -8.37 19.15 -4.70
C LYS A 120 -7.24 19.46 -3.71
N LEU A 121 -6.54 18.42 -3.24
CA LEU A 121 -5.42 18.62 -2.29
C LEU A 121 -4.29 19.41 -2.95
N ARG A 122 -3.96 19.10 -4.20
CA ARG A 122 -2.91 19.84 -4.93
C ARG A 122 -3.31 21.32 -5.13
N THR A 123 -4.56 21.55 -5.51
CA THR A 123 -5.07 22.94 -5.69
C THR A 123 -5.06 23.71 -4.36
N SER A 124 -5.18 22.99 -3.24
CA SER A 124 -5.10 23.59 -1.90
C SER A 124 -3.65 23.85 -1.44
N GLY A 125 -2.67 23.58 -2.30
CA GLY A 125 -1.27 23.92 -2.04
C GLY A 125 -0.42 22.85 -1.40
N TYR A 126 -0.95 21.63 -1.23
CA TYR A 126 -0.17 20.53 -0.64
C TYR A 126 0.69 19.84 -1.70
N LYS A 127 1.92 19.48 -1.32
CA LYS A 127 2.72 18.51 -2.07
C LYS A 127 2.18 17.11 -1.76
N LEU A 128 2.20 16.23 -2.77
CA LEU A 128 1.62 14.88 -2.66
C LEU A 128 2.67 13.83 -2.99
N ALA A 129 2.75 12.80 -2.16
CA ALA A 129 3.72 11.72 -2.32
C ALA A 129 3.06 10.35 -2.13
N ILE A 130 3.62 9.36 -2.81
CA ILE A 130 3.39 7.94 -2.50
C ILE A 130 4.59 7.45 -1.70
N LEU A 131 4.34 6.64 -0.67
CA LEU A 131 5.35 5.80 -0.02
C LEU A 131 4.78 4.38 0.04
N SER A 132 5.38 3.46 -0.71
CA SER A 132 4.83 2.13 -0.90
C SER A 132 5.86 1.03 -0.66
N ASN A 133 5.37 -0.13 -0.20
CA ASN A 133 6.16 -1.36 -0.10
C ASN A 133 6.54 -1.93 -1.49
N GLY A 134 5.87 -1.50 -2.55
CA GLY A 134 6.15 -1.97 -3.92
C GLY A 134 7.57 -1.63 -4.36
N ASP A 135 8.14 -2.48 -5.22
CA ASP A 135 9.44 -2.21 -5.82
C ASP A 135 9.36 -0.96 -6.70
N ALA A 136 10.47 -0.26 -6.87
CA ALA A 136 10.50 1.01 -7.62
C ALA A 136 9.97 0.86 -9.05
N ASP A 137 10.34 -0.22 -9.73
CA ASP A 137 9.86 -0.49 -11.10
C ASP A 137 8.36 -0.78 -11.13
N MET A 138 7.84 -1.51 -10.13
CA MET A 138 6.41 -1.80 -10.02
C MET A 138 5.60 -0.51 -9.86
N LEU A 139 6.10 0.42 -9.02
CA LEU A 139 5.44 1.72 -8.83
C LEU A 139 5.47 2.55 -10.11
N ASN A 140 6.58 2.51 -10.84
CA ASN A 140 6.70 3.21 -12.11
C ASN A 140 5.72 2.64 -13.15
N ASN A 141 5.62 1.32 -13.25
CA ASN A 141 4.70 0.64 -14.17
C ASN A 141 3.23 0.94 -13.83
N ALA A 142 2.91 1.20 -12.58
CA ALA A 142 1.55 1.48 -12.12
C ALA A 142 1.06 2.90 -12.47
N LYS A 143 1.96 3.85 -12.73
CA LYS A 143 1.59 5.26 -12.93
C LYS A 143 0.50 5.48 -13.98
N PRO A 144 0.58 4.88 -15.18
CA PRO A 144 -0.47 5.09 -16.20
C PRO A 144 -1.86 4.63 -15.74
N TYR A 145 -1.91 3.59 -14.91
CA TYR A 145 -3.17 3.02 -14.43
C TYR A 145 -3.80 3.87 -13.31
N ILE A 146 -2.96 4.55 -12.53
CA ILE A 146 -3.44 5.46 -11.48
C ILE A 146 -3.97 6.75 -12.11
N GLY A 147 -3.28 7.26 -13.13
CA GLY A 147 -3.74 8.44 -13.87
C GLY A 147 -3.60 9.76 -13.11
N PHE A 148 -2.63 9.85 -12.21
CA PHE A 148 -2.33 11.07 -11.47
C PHE A 148 -0.83 11.12 -11.15
N ASP A 149 -0.18 12.21 -11.54
CA ASP A 149 1.26 12.39 -11.27
C ASP A 149 1.47 12.97 -9.87
N MET A 150 2.02 12.16 -9.00
CA MET A 150 2.44 12.60 -7.66
C MET A 150 3.71 13.45 -7.75
N ASP A 151 3.90 14.37 -6.81
CA ASP A 151 5.16 15.11 -6.71
C ASP A 151 6.33 14.16 -6.41
N TYR A 152 6.06 13.09 -5.64
CA TYR A 152 7.05 12.06 -5.31
C TYR A 152 6.39 10.68 -5.33
N THR A 153 7.09 9.69 -5.89
CA THR A 153 6.70 8.28 -5.79
C THR A 153 7.91 7.53 -5.21
N ILE A 154 7.75 7.06 -3.98
CA ILE A 154 8.86 6.53 -3.19
C ILE A 154 8.61 5.06 -2.86
N SER A 155 9.54 4.20 -3.29
CA SER A 155 9.56 2.79 -2.91
C SER A 155 10.38 2.63 -1.64
N VAL A 156 9.93 1.77 -0.72
CA VAL A 156 10.71 1.41 0.47
C VAL A 156 11.99 0.64 0.12
N GLN A 157 12.09 0.15 -1.13
CA GLN A 157 13.25 -0.60 -1.61
C GLN A 157 14.57 0.11 -1.30
N GLU A 158 14.60 1.43 -1.46
CA GLU A 158 15.79 2.24 -1.20
C GLU A 158 16.12 2.33 0.30
N ALA A 159 15.10 2.20 1.17
CA ALA A 159 15.33 2.16 2.62
C ALA A 159 15.85 0.78 3.08
N GLY A 160 15.63 -0.26 2.26
CA GLY A 160 16.07 -1.61 2.57
C GLY A 160 15.18 -2.34 3.59
N TYR A 161 13.98 -1.84 3.85
CA TYR A 161 13.04 -2.43 4.82
C TYR A 161 11.61 -2.20 4.32
N PHE A 162 10.72 -3.12 4.68
CA PHE A 162 9.29 -2.91 4.48
C PHE A 162 8.70 -2.11 5.64
N LYS A 163 7.61 -1.41 5.38
CA LYS A 163 6.79 -0.79 6.42
C LYS A 163 6.33 -1.86 7.43
N PRO A 164 6.21 -1.54 8.70
CA PRO A 164 6.31 -0.22 9.31
C PRO A 164 7.69 0.12 9.90
N HIS A 165 8.77 -0.42 9.37
CA HIS A 165 10.11 -0.09 9.84
C HIS A 165 10.35 1.43 9.70
N TRP A 166 10.87 2.07 10.75
CA TRP A 166 11.01 3.54 10.80
C TRP A 166 11.82 4.12 9.63
N LYS A 167 12.79 3.38 9.12
CA LYS A 167 13.62 3.82 7.99
C LYS A 167 12.80 4.11 6.73
N THR A 168 11.63 3.46 6.57
CA THR A 168 10.77 3.71 5.40
C THR A 168 10.18 5.11 5.46
N TYR A 169 9.69 5.52 6.62
CA TYR A 169 9.12 6.87 6.80
C TYR A 169 10.22 7.93 6.78
N ASN A 170 11.41 7.60 7.32
CA ASN A 170 12.57 8.49 7.26
C ASN A 170 13.01 8.72 5.81
N LEU A 171 12.96 7.69 4.96
CA LEU A 171 13.27 7.83 3.54
C LEU A 171 12.38 8.91 2.88
N ALA A 172 11.09 8.92 3.21
CA ALA A 172 10.17 9.93 2.68
C ALA A 172 10.59 11.34 3.12
N VAL A 173 10.97 11.50 4.38
CA VAL A 173 11.48 12.79 4.91
C VAL A 173 12.71 13.25 4.14
N LEU A 174 13.67 12.35 3.93
CA LEU A 174 14.93 12.65 3.23
C LEU A 174 14.66 13.03 1.76
N LYS A 175 13.87 12.23 1.07
CA LYS A 175 13.57 12.42 -0.36
C LYS A 175 12.81 13.72 -0.63
N THR A 176 11.88 14.09 0.25
CA THR A 176 11.02 15.26 0.07
C THR A 176 11.56 16.51 0.75
N LYS A 177 12.62 16.37 1.55
CA LYS A 177 13.19 17.46 2.36
C LYS A 177 12.11 18.14 3.22
N THR A 178 11.13 17.35 3.71
CA THR A 178 10.03 17.84 4.54
C THR A 178 10.15 17.26 5.94
N LYS A 179 10.13 18.10 6.95
CA LYS A 179 10.22 17.66 8.36
C LYS A 179 9.02 16.76 8.69
N LYS A 180 9.27 15.69 9.47
CA LYS A 180 8.24 14.70 9.79
C LYS A 180 6.98 15.31 10.43
N GLU A 181 7.15 16.34 11.25
CA GLU A 181 6.01 17.04 11.89
C GLU A 181 5.17 17.87 10.91
N ASN A 182 5.66 18.06 9.69
CA ASN A 182 4.94 18.75 8.61
C ASN A 182 4.34 17.77 7.59
N CYS A 183 4.45 16.46 7.86
CA CYS A 183 3.92 15.38 7.01
C CYS A 183 2.63 14.82 7.59
N LEU A 184 1.61 14.66 6.74
CA LEU A 184 0.42 13.87 7.04
C LEU A 184 0.49 12.58 6.26
N PHE A 185 0.50 11.44 6.95
CA PHE A 185 0.52 10.12 6.34
C PHE A 185 -0.90 9.55 6.30
N VAL A 186 -1.32 9.11 5.12
CA VAL A 186 -2.70 8.63 4.87
C VAL A 186 -2.67 7.16 4.43
N ALA A 187 -3.37 6.30 5.14
CA ALA A 187 -3.45 4.88 4.81
C ALA A 187 -4.76 4.23 5.26
N ASN A 188 -5.14 3.17 4.57
CA ASN A 188 -6.26 2.29 4.94
C ASN A 188 -5.82 1.19 5.93
N HIS A 189 -4.56 1.16 6.31
CA HIS A 189 -4.00 0.08 7.14
C HIS A 189 -3.55 0.65 8.48
N ALA A 190 -4.07 0.08 9.57
CA ALA A 190 -3.72 0.54 10.92
C ALA A 190 -2.21 0.44 11.17
N PHE A 191 -1.57 -0.68 10.74
CA PHE A 191 -0.13 -0.87 10.96
C PHE A 191 0.70 0.27 10.36
N ASP A 192 0.28 0.77 9.19
CA ASP A 192 1.01 1.81 8.47
C ASP A 192 0.84 3.17 9.16
N CYS A 193 -0.39 3.47 9.60
CA CYS A 193 -0.66 4.66 10.41
C CYS A 193 0.13 4.61 11.74
N ILE A 194 0.18 3.44 12.38
CA ILE A 194 0.93 3.24 13.63
C ILE A 194 2.42 3.50 13.39
N GLY A 195 2.98 2.93 12.32
CA GLY A 195 4.39 3.12 11.98
C GLY A 195 4.74 4.59 11.72
N ALA A 196 3.93 5.26 10.90
CA ALA A 196 4.13 6.67 10.57
C ALA A 196 4.00 7.56 11.82
N LYS A 197 3.01 7.29 12.66
CA LYS A 197 2.80 8.07 13.89
C LYS A 197 3.93 7.83 14.91
N SER A 198 4.35 6.59 15.06
CA SER A 198 5.49 6.25 15.93
C SER A 198 6.77 6.96 15.48
N PHE A 199 6.95 7.12 14.19
CA PHE A 199 8.09 7.87 13.62
C PHE A 199 7.99 9.38 13.89
N GLY A 200 6.77 9.92 14.07
CA GLY A 200 6.55 11.32 14.39
C GLY A 200 5.74 12.13 13.37
N MET A 201 5.10 11.45 12.42
CA MET A 201 4.21 12.10 11.44
C MET A 201 2.81 12.24 12.02
N LEU A 202 2.03 13.17 11.50
CA LEU A 202 0.58 13.17 11.66
C LEU A 202 0.02 12.05 10.78
N THR A 203 -1.09 11.44 11.19
CA THR A 203 -1.68 10.34 10.42
C THR A 203 -3.19 10.49 10.24
N ALA A 204 -3.68 9.99 9.12
CA ALA A 204 -5.10 9.91 8.83
C ALA A 204 -5.42 8.48 8.36
N PHE A 205 -6.39 7.86 9.00
CA PHE A 205 -6.86 6.53 8.65
C PHE A 205 -8.06 6.68 7.71
N VAL A 206 -7.96 6.08 6.51
CA VAL A 206 -9.05 6.05 5.52
C VAL A 206 -9.71 4.68 5.62
N ASP A 207 -10.93 4.63 6.13
CA ASP A 207 -11.61 3.36 6.35
C ASP A 207 -12.28 2.85 5.07
N ARG A 208 -11.51 2.17 4.24
CA ARG A 208 -11.98 1.56 2.99
C ARG A 208 -12.84 0.30 3.23
N ARG A 209 -12.62 -0.35 4.37
CA ARG A 209 -13.18 -1.68 4.60
C ARG A 209 -14.28 -1.70 5.66
N LYS A 210 -14.65 -0.53 6.18
CA LYS A 210 -15.64 -0.38 7.27
C LYS A 210 -15.27 -1.28 8.45
N ARG A 211 -13.99 -1.25 8.83
CA ARG A 211 -13.45 -2.00 9.95
C ARG A 211 -12.89 -1.04 11.00
N PRO A 212 -13.01 -1.37 12.29
CA PRO A 212 -12.40 -0.51 13.31
C PRO A 212 -10.88 -0.46 13.13
N PHE A 213 -10.28 0.64 13.54
CA PHE A 213 -8.82 0.81 13.52
C PHE A 213 -8.13 -0.30 14.33
N GLY A 214 -8.74 -0.68 15.45
CA GLY A 214 -8.22 -1.72 16.33
C GLY A 214 -7.72 -1.14 17.65
N HIS A 215 -7.45 -2.03 18.56
CA HIS A 215 -6.90 -1.70 19.88
C HIS A 215 -5.37 -1.78 19.78
N THR A 216 -4.74 -0.62 19.65
CA THR A 216 -3.29 -0.51 19.44
C THR A 216 -2.71 0.51 20.42
N PRO A 217 -1.41 0.47 20.68
CA PRO A 217 -0.79 1.47 21.57
C PRO A 217 -0.81 2.89 21.00
N PHE A 218 -1.00 3.04 19.69
CA PHE A 218 -1.09 4.36 19.04
C PHE A 218 -2.38 4.45 18.24
N HIS A 219 -3.04 5.60 18.34
CA HIS A 219 -4.24 5.90 17.56
C HIS A 219 -3.87 6.84 16.41
N GLN A 220 -4.66 6.78 15.34
CA GLN A 220 -4.51 7.71 14.21
C GLN A 220 -4.76 9.16 14.70
N THR A 221 -4.18 10.11 13.99
CA THR A 221 -4.41 11.52 14.31
C THR A 221 -5.81 11.96 13.87
N LEU A 222 -6.21 11.49 12.69
CA LEU A 222 -7.53 11.79 12.12
C LEU A 222 -8.21 10.50 11.68
N UNK A 223 -9.45 10.43 11.78
CA UNK A 223 -10.28 9.36 11.36
C UNK A 223 -11.03 9.75 10.18
N UNK A 224 -11.00 9.19 9.56
CA UNK A 224 -11.75 9.48 8.42
C UNK A 224 -12.68 8.69 8.09
#